data_1f8bba313400e6311a79bec4071376bf
#
_entry.id   1f8bba313400e6311a79bec4071376bf
#
_cell.length_a   1.000
_cell.length_b   1.000
_cell.length_c   1.000
_cell.angle_alpha   90.00
_cell.angle_beta   90.00
_cell.angle_gamma   90.00
#
_symmetry.space_group_name_H-M   'P 1'
#
loop_
_entity.id
_entity.type
_entity.pdbx_description
1 polymer ?
#
loop_
_entity_poly.entity_id
_entity_poly.type
_entity_poly.pdbx_seq_one_letter_code
_entity_poly.pdbx_strand_id
1 'polypeptide(L)'
;MNRRSFLQWVNLAGLAAGLPITSASSSAAEDSKSGSAVSPAKKAASGSSPETLLLKDYRPKSIYKIPVTQIAQAKFPIIDMHSHPYAKTAKEIDAWVGTMDEVGVEKTIILTMATGAEFDEIGRKYWKYPERFEMWSGLDFSGYDKPGFGVAAAKELERCHQAGARGVGEIHDKGQGLRSGKSKTSGMHPDDARMDSLWEKCGELGMPVSLHVADPIWMYQKMDKYNDGLMNAYEWRLDNQPGIVDLSGMVDIFERTLARHRNTTFIACHFMNLDYDLARLGQVLERNPNLYADISARYAETGPIPRFAAQFYAAHTDRLVYGTDMGFDPAMYRVTFRILESLDEHFYENEQFGYHWSLNGFGLSDAILKQVYRENAARLLAAGKG
;
A
#
# COMPACT_ATOMS: atom_id res chain seq x y z
N MET A 1 25.14 1.93 2.95
CA MET A 1 25.04 3.15 2.13
C MET A 1 24.31 4.21 2.94
N ASN A 2 24.76 5.44 2.98
CA ASN A 2 24.01 6.46 3.72
C ASN A 2 22.98 7.11 2.77
N ARG A 3 21.99 7.85 3.34
CA ARG A 3 20.89 8.49 2.60
C ARG A 3 21.34 9.38 1.44
N ARG A 4 22.48 10.05 1.55
CA ARG A 4 23.03 10.91 0.48
C ARG A 4 23.48 10.13 -0.75
N SER A 5 23.96 8.90 -0.57
CA SER A 5 24.40 8.06 -1.69
C SER A 5 23.23 7.52 -2.52
N PHE A 6 22.05 7.33 -1.91
CA PHE A 6 20.86 6.89 -2.63
C PHE A 6 20.37 7.95 -3.64
N LEU A 7 20.27 9.21 -3.20
CA LEU A 7 19.82 10.30 -4.07
C LEU A 7 20.82 10.63 -5.21
N GLN A 8 22.13 10.43 -4.99
CA GLN A 8 23.12 10.65 -6.05
C GLN A 8 23.01 9.61 -7.19
N TRP A 9 22.62 8.39 -6.87
CA TRP A 9 22.42 7.34 -7.88
C TRP A 9 21.20 7.59 -8.77
N VAL A 10 20.13 8.11 -8.23
CA VAL A 10 18.91 8.46 -8.98
C VAL A 10 19.18 9.58 -9.99
N ASN A 11 20.03 10.56 -9.63
CA ASN A 11 20.39 11.66 -10.55
C ASN A 11 21.37 11.26 -11.68
N LEU A 12 22.15 10.20 -11.50
CA LEU A 12 23.10 9.72 -12.52
C LEU A 12 22.44 8.83 -13.59
N ALA A 13 21.33 8.18 -13.29
CA ALA A 13 20.58 7.38 -14.27
C ALA A 13 19.79 8.23 -15.28
N GLY A 14 19.57 9.51 -15.01
CA GLY A 14 18.85 10.43 -15.90
C GLY A 14 19.69 11.12 -16.98
N LEU A 15 21.02 10.92 -17.02
CA LEU A 15 21.94 11.65 -17.92
C LEU A 15 22.53 10.84 -19.07
N ALA A 16 22.06 9.63 -19.34
CA ALA A 16 22.57 8.79 -20.43
C ALA A 16 21.52 8.54 -21.54
N ALA A 17 20.97 9.62 -22.12
CA ALA A 17 20.21 9.50 -23.37
C ALA A 17 20.41 10.78 -24.20
N GLY A 18 21.42 10.74 -25.08
CA GLY A 18 21.63 11.78 -26.07
C GLY A 18 22.78 11.46 -27.01
N LEU A 19 22.57 10.58 -27.97
CA LEU A 19 23.33 10.55 -29.21
C LEU A 19 22.37 10.41 -30.41
N PRO A 20 22.57 11.17 -31.48
CA PRO A 20 21.65 11.20 -32.61
C PRO A 20 21.86 10.01 -33.55
N ILE A 21 20.79 9.36 -33.96
CA ILE A 21 20.82 8.38 -35.06
C ILE A 21 20.54 9.13 -36.35
N THR A 22 21.54 9.17 -37.21
CA THR A 22 21.43 9.65 -38.57
C THR A 22 20.69 8.60 -39.44
N SER A 23 19.70 9.09 -40.18
CA SER A 23 18.94 8.36 -41.19
C SER A 23 19.81 8.10 -42.42
N ALA A 24 19.81 6.87 -42.92
CA ALA A 24 20.22 6.54 -44.26
C ALA A 24 19.06 5.80 -44.96
N SER A 25 18.51 6.45 -45.95
CA SER A 25 17.57 5.88 -46.92
C SER A 25 18.33 5.13 -47.99
N SER A 26 17.87 3.93 -48.39
CA SER A 26 18.12 3.43 -49.75
C SER A 26 16.92 2.61 -50.22
N SER A 27 16.59 2.86 -51.47
CA SER A 27 15.43 2.44 -52.25
C SER A 27 15.63 1.13 -52.98
N ALA A 28 14.52 0.44 -53.18
CA ALA A 28 14.06 -0.33 -54.35
C ALA A 28 14.85 -1.55 -54.86
N ALA A 29 14.21 -2.67 -54.97
CA ALA A 29 13.79 -3.26 -56.27
C ALA A 29 12.94 -4.51 -56.05
N GLU A 30 11.86 -4.57 -56.84
CA GLU A 30 11.00 -5.73 -57.04
C GLU A 30 11.74 -6.88 -57.69
N ASP A 31 11.44 -8.13 -57.33
CA ASP A 31 11.10 -9.10 -58.36
C ASP A 31 10.31 -10.31 -57.84
N SER A 32 9.35 -10.69 -58.65
CA SER A 32 8.40 -11.76 -58.51
C SER A 32 8.98 -13.15 -58.66
N LYS A 33 8.46 -14.16 -57.94
CA LYS A 33 7.89 -15.40 -58.55
C LYS A 33 7.29 -16.36 -57.52
N SER A 34 6.10 -16.74 -57.86
CA SER A 34 5.27 -17.84 -57.40
C SER A 34 5.95 -19.13 -56.97
N GLY A 35 5.47 -19.68 -55.87
CA GLY A 35 5.71 -21.04 -55.44
C GLY A 35 4.76 -21.41 -54.32
N SER A 36 3.55 -21.85 -54.70
CA SER A 36 2.57 -22.41 -53.77
C SER A 36 3.10 -23.69 -53.18
N ALA A 37 3.66 -23.61 -51.96
CA ALA A 37 3.84 -24.78 -51.10
C ALA A 37 2.72 -24.76 -50.06
N VAL A 38 1.74 -25.64 -50.20
CA VAL A 38 0.71 -25.93 -49.20
C VAL A 38 1.48 -26.48 -47.98
N SER A 39 1.66 -25.64 -46.97
CA SER A 39 2.18 -26.06 -45.68
C SER A 39 1.13 -26.96 -45.02
N PRO A 40 1.52 -28.15 -44.50
CA PRO A 40 0.57 -29.03 -43.83
C PRO A 40 -0.06 -28.29 -42.66
N ALA A 41 -1.38 -28.31 -42.62
CA ALA A 41 -2.16 -27.75 -41.51
C ALA A 41 -1.59 -28.28 -40.19
N LYS A 42 -0.96 -27.42 -39.40
CA LYS A 42 -0.60 -27.74 -38.03
C LYS A 42 -1.89 -28.17 -37.32
N LYS A 43 -1.95 -29.44 -36.88
CA LYS A 43 -2.96 -29.91 -35.92
C LYS A 43 -3.06 -28.83 -34.83
N ALA A 44 -4.26 -28.30 -34.64
CA ALA A 44 -4.52 -27.37 -33.55
C ALA A 44 -4.07 -28.03 -32.24
N ALA A 45 -3.03 -27.49 -31.65
CA ALA A 45 -2.60 -27.89 -30.34
C ALA A 45 -3.74 -27.58 -29.36
N SER A 46 -4.11 -28.55 -28.51
CA SER A 46 -5.03 -28.30 -27.40
C SER A 46 -4.38 -27.33 -26.42
N GLY A 47 -4.72 -26.06 -26.48
CA GLY A 47 -4.19 -25.00 -25.63
C GLY A 47 -4.77 -23.64 -26.02
N SER A 48 -4.65 -22.69 -25.14
CA SER A 48 -5.07 -21.31 -25.39
C SER A 48 -4.09 -20.62 -26.35
N SER A 49 -4.61 -19.88 -27.35
CA SER A 49 -3.81 -19.03 -28.23
C SER A 49 -3.60 -17.64 -27.60
N PRO A 50 -2.47 -16.96 -27.86
CA PRO A 50 -2.27 -15.58 -27.44
C PRO A 50 -3.38 -14.63 -27.93
N GLU A 51 -4.03 -14.94 -29.05
CA GLU A 51 -5.14 -14.14 -29.59
C GLU A 51 -6.47 -14.34 -28.84
N THR A 52 -6.60 -15.42 -28.04
CA THR A 52 -7.86 -15.79 -27.39
C THR A 52 -7.76 -15.86 -25.87
N LEU A 53 -6.56 -15.96 -25.32
CA LEU A 53 -6.34 -15.96 -23.88
C LEU A 53 -6.54 -14.54 -23.33
N LEU A 54 -7.53 -14.38 -22.46
CA LEU A 54 -7.77 -13.10 -21.80
C LEU A 54 -6.68 -12.83 -20.74
N LEU A 55 -6.29 -11.58 -20.58
CA LEU A 55 -5.29 -11.17 -19.59
C LEU A 55 -5.66 -11.66 -18.17
N LYS A 56 -6.94 -11.57 -17.78
CA LYS A 56 -7.44 -12.05 -16.48
C LYS A 56 -7.26 -13.56 -16.26
N ASP A 57 -7.11 -14.35 -17.33
CA ASP A 57 -6.94 -15.80 -17.30
C ASP A 57 -5.47 -16.21 -17.49
N TYR A 58 -4.58 -15.24 -17.70
CA TYR A 58 -3.15 -15.47 -17.82
C TYR A 58 -2.55 -15.75 -16.44
N ARG A 59 -2.16 -17.01 -16.20
CA ARG A 59 -1.61 -17.51 -14.92
C ARG A 59 -0.30 -18.24 -15.18
N PRO A 60 0.78 -17.49 -15.48
CA PRO A 60 2.07 -18.09 -15.77
C PRO A 60 2.66 -18.80 -14.54
N LYS A 61 3.54 -19.76 -14.80
CA LYS A 61 4.36 -20.42 -13.79
C LYS A 61 5.81 -20.25 -14.16
N SER A 62 6.67 -20.04 -13.16
CA SER A 62 8.12 -19.97 -13.41
C SER A 62 8.62 -21.27 -14.02
N ILE A 63 9.40 -21.14 -15.08
CA ILE A 63 10.09 -22.26 -15.72
C ILE A 63 11.50 -22.49 -15.15
N TYR A 64 11.97 -21.55 -14.34
CA TYR A 64 13.33 -21.62 -13.79
C TYR A 64 13.41 -22.64 -12.66
N LYS A 65 14.48 -23.45 -12.70
CA LYS A 65 14.81 -24.44 -11.67
C LYS A 65 15.83 -23.82 -10.71
N ILE A 66 15.36 -22.92 -9.88
CA ILE A 66 16.16 -22.18 -8.90
C ILE A 66 15.66 -22.50 -7.49
N PRO A 67 16.44 -22.21 -6.45
CA PRO A 67 16.00 -22.40 -5.06
C PRO A 67 14.68 -21.67 -4.78
N VAL A 68 13.85 -22.30 -3.96
CA VAL A 68 12.56 -21.75 -3.48
C VAL A 68 12.58 -21.78 -1.96
N THR A 69 12.52 -20.60 -1.37
CA THR A 69 12.50 -20.46 0.09
C THR A 69 11.11 -20.76 0.64
N GLN A 70 11.04 -21.68 1.59
CA GLN A 70 9.82 -21.98 2.33
C GLN A 70 9.84 -21.20 3.66
N ILE A 71 8.96 -20.22 3.79
CA ILE A 71 8.83 -19.42 5.01
C ILE A 71 7.52 -19.78 5.70
N ALA A 72 7.62 -20.43 6.85
CA ALA A 72 6.46 -20.81 7.65
C ALA A 72 5.95 -19.65 8.51
N GLN A 73 6.87 -18.87 9.07
CA GLN A 73 6.59 -17.72 9.92
C GLN A 73 7.65 -16.62 9.71
N ALA A 74 7.34 -15.40 10.14
CA ALA A 74 8.27 -14.29 10.09
C ALA A 74 9.54 -14.56 10.88
N LYS A 75 10.68 -14.06 10.41
CA LYS A 75 11.99 -14.20 11.07
C LYS A 75 12.05 -13.49 12.42
N PHE A 76 11.27 -12.44 12.60
CA PHE A 76 11.16 -11.65 13.84
C PHE A 76 9.70 -11.38 14.15
N PRO A 77 9.32 -11.12 15.43
CA PRO A 77 7.95 -10.75 15.77
C PRO A 77 7.46 -9.53 14.98
N ILE A 78 6.19 -9.54 14.62
CA ILE A 78 5.56 -8.51 13.79
C ILE A 78 4.49 -7.78 14.57
N ILE A 79 4.41 -6.46 14.38
CA ILE A 79 3.22 -5.65 14.62
C ILE A 79 2.66 -5.25 13.26
N ASP A 80 1.48 -5.80 12.92
CA ASP A 80 0.74 -5.47 11.70
C ASP A 80 -0.02 -4.16 11.93
N MET A 81 0.46 -3.07 11.32
CA MET A 81 -0.07 -1.72 11.52
C MET A 81 -1.28 -1.39 10.64
N HIS A 82 -1.66 -2.30 9.72
CA HIS A 82 -2.75 -2.04 8.80
C HIS A 82 -3.59 -3.29 8.58
N SER A 83 -4.72 -3.34 9.27
CA SER A 83 -5.73 -4.36 9.05
C SER A 83 -7.13 -3.82 9.38
N HIS A 84 -8.17 -4.50 8.95
CA HIS A 84 -9.55 -4.10 9.16
C HIS A 84 -10.31 -5.14 10.01
N PRO A 85 -11.52 -4.85 10.52
CA PRO A 85 -12.29 -5.82 11.29
C PRO A 85 -12.86 -6.92 10.38
N TYR A 86 -12.00 -7.72 9.77
CA TYR A 86 -12.36 -8.82 8.86
C TYR A 86 -13.13 -9.91 9.57
N ALA A 87 -12.69 -10.30 10.76
CA ALA A 87 -13.38 -11.26 11.61
C ALA A 87 -14.63 -10.63 12.24
N LYS A 88 -15.79 -11.22 11.99
CA LYS A 88 -17.09 -10.68 12.44
C LYS A 88 -17.64 -11.42 13.66
N THR A 89 -17.20 -12.64 13.90
CA THR A 89 -17.64 -13.50 14.99
C THR A 89 -16.51 -13.83 15.96
N ALA A 90 -16.84 -14.22 17.18
CA ALA A 90 -15.84 -14.65 18.17
C ALA A 90 -14.98 -15.82 17.65
N LYS A 91 -15.59 -16.76 16.93
CA LYS A 91 -14.88 -17.91 16.33
C LYS A 91 -13.86 -17.47 15.28
N GLU A 92 -14.20 -16.50 14.44
CA GLU A 92 -13.26 -15.98 13.44
C GLU A 92 -12.11 -15.19 14.09
N ILE A 93 -12.40 -14.45 15.18
CA ILE A 93 -11.37 -13.74 15.94
C ILE A 93 -10.42 -14.75 16.62
N ASP A 94 -10.96 -15.83 17.20
CA ASP A 94 -10.14 -16.92 17.76
C ASP A 94 -9.26 -17.57 16.68
N ALA A 95 -9.81 -17.79 15.48
CA ALA A 95 -9.05 -18.30 14.33
C ALA A 95 -7.96 -17.33 13.88
N TRP A 96 -8.23 -16.02 13.88
CA TRP A 96 -7.22 -15.00 13.55
C TRP A 96 -6.07 -15.00 14.56
N VAL A 97 -6.35 -15.09 15.86
CA VAL A 97 -5.30 -15.24 16.89
C VAL A 97 -4.46 -16.48 16.64
N GLY A 98 -5.10 -17.61 16.25
CA GLY A 98 -4.38 -18.83 15.86
C GLY A 98 -3.46 -18.61 14.65
N THR A 99 -3.94 -17.90 13.63
CA THR A 99 -3.08 -17.49 12.50
C THR A 99 -1.92 -16.62 12.96
N MET A 100 -2.16 -15.62 13.79
CA MET A 100 -1.10 -14.74 14.30
C MET A 100 -0.01 -15.54 15.02
N ASP A 101 -0.40 -16.54 15.85
CA ASP A 101 0.54 -17.43 16.54
C ASP A 101 1.34 -18.27 15.55
N GLU A 102 0.68 -18.79 14.52
CA GLU A 102 1.30 -19.63 13.48
C GLU A 102 2.34 -18.87 12.66
N VAL A 103 2.06 -17.61 12.31
CA VAL A 103 2.91 -16.84 11.39
C VAL A 103 3.86 -15.84 12.07
N GLY A 104 3.79 -15.69 13.40
CA GLY A 104 4.69 -14.81 14.15
C GLY A 104 4.23 -13.35 14.27
N VAL A 105 2.93 -13.07 14.15
CA VAL A 105 2.34 -11.74 14.36
C VAL A 105 2.04 -11.57 15.85
N GLU A 106 2.71 -10.62 16.49
CA GLU A 106 2.54 -10.30 17.92
C GLU A 106 1.24 -9.50 18.15
N LYS A 107 1.00 -8.49 17.34
CA LYS A 107 -0.12 -7.56 17.46
C LYS A 107 -0.61 -7.12 16.08
N THR A 108 -1.91 -6.85 15.97
CA THR A 108 -2.53 -6.26 14.78
C THR A 108 -3.32 -5.01 15.17
N ILE A 109 -3.12 -3.95 14.42
CA ILE A 109 -3.90 -2.71 14.52
C ILE A 109 -5.14 -2.85 13.64
N ILE A 110 -6.30 -2.68 14.26
CA ILE A 110 -7.60 -2.77 13.57
C ILE A 110 -8.10 -1.35 13.25
N LEU A 111 -7.96 -0.96 12.00
CA LEU A 111 -8.47 0.30 11.46
C LEU A 111 -9.97 0.14 11.21
N THR A 112 -10.79 0.56 12.17
CA THR A 112 -12.24 0.26 12.14
C THR A 112 -13.01 1.12 11.17
N MET A 113 -12.52 2.29 10.83
CA MET A 113 -13.22 3.31 10.05
C MET A 113 -14.58 3.72 10.68
N ALA A 114 -14.85 3.32 11.91
CA ALA A 114 -16.11 3.48 12.59
C ALA A 114 -16.01 4.45 13.76
N THR A 115 -17.13 5.10 14.10
CA THR A 115 -17.33 5.94 15.28
C THR A 115 -18.60 5.53 16.01
N GLY A 116 -18.92 6.18 17.11
CA GLY A 116 -20.15 5.95 17.86
C GLY A 116 -20.36 4.50 18.27
N ALA A 117 -21.61 4.07 18.25
CA ALA A 117 -22.01 2.73 18.64
C ALA A 117 -21.41 1.62 17.76
N GLU A 118 -21.09 1.92 16.48
CA GLU A 118 -20.45 0.96 15.57
C GLU A 118 -19.02 0.65 16.03
N PHE A 119 -18.24 1.69 16.42
CA PHE A 119 -16.92 1.50 17.02
C PHE A 119 -16.99 0.66 18.29
N ASP A 120 -17.93 0.99 19.20
CA ASP A 120 -18.08 0.27 20.46
C ASP A 120 -18.49 -1.20 20.26
N GLU A 121 -19.32 -1.49 19.25
CA GLU A 121 -19.69 -2.86 18.89
C GLU A 121 -18.50 -3.67 18.35
N ILE A 122 -17.72 -3.08 17.46
CA ILE A 122 -16.50 -3.72 16.94
C ILE A 122 -15.52 -3.96 18.09
N GLY A 123 -15.26 -2.93 18.90
CA GLY A 123 -14.34 -3.01 20.03
C GLY A 123 -14.69 -4.16 20.98
N ARG A 124 -15.96 -4.28 21.39
CA ARG A 124 -16.41 -5.37 22.29
C ARG A 124 -16.06 -6.78 21.78
N LYS A 125 -15.98 -6.98 20.48
CA LYS A 125 -15.63 -8.28 19.90
C LYS A 125 -14.11 -8.53 20.01
N TYR A 126 -13.28 -7.55 19.68
CA TYR A 126 -11.83 -7.68 19.62
C TYR A 126 -11.15 -7.51 20.97
N TRP A 127 -11.75 -6.78 21.93
CA TRP A 127 -11.22 -6.61 23.29
C TRP A 127 -11.18 -7.90 24.14
N LYS A 128 -11.67 -9.02 23.60
CA LYS A 128 -11.37 -10.35 24.14
C LYS A 128 -9.86 -10.62 24.18
N TYR A 129 -9.10 -10.04 23.24
CA TYR A 129 -7.65 -10.20 23.10
C TYR A 129 -6.94 -8.83 23.04
N PRO A 130 -6.93 -8.06 24.13
CA PRO A 130 -6.43 -6.67 24.13
C PRO A 130 -4.94 -6.57 23.86
N GLU A 131 -4.16 -7.63 24.16
CA GLU A 131 -2.73 -7.68 23.85
C GLU A 131 -2.44 -7.98 22.37
N ARG A 132 -3.42 -8.56 21.67
CA ARG A 132 -3.26 -8.98 20.27
C ARG A 132 -3.85 -7.97 19.29
N PHE A 133 -4.90 -7.26 19.68
CA PHE A 133 -5.57 -6.28 18.84
C PHE A 133 -5.62 -4.91 19.50
N GLU A 134 -5.24 -3.89 18.76
CA GLU A 134 -5.41 -2.50 19.16
C GLU A 134 -6.38 -1.82 18.20
N MET A 135 -7.37 -1.11 18.76
CA MET A 135 -8.47 -0.56 17.99
C MET A 135 -8.22 0.92 17.65
N TRP A 136 -8.31 1.26 16.37
CA TRP A 136 -8.27 2.63 15.89
C TRP A 136 -9.65 3.03 15.35
N SER A 137 -10.13 4.22 15.73
CA SER A 137 -11.45 4.71 15.32
C SER A 137 -11.39 5.35 13.93
N GLY A 138 -12.57 5.50 13.31
CA GLY A 138 -12.75 6.40 12.19
C GLY A 138 -12.92 7.85 12.62
N LEU A 139 -13.35 8.71 11.68
CA LEU A 139 -13.79 10.07 11.91
C LEU A 139 -15.24 10.24 11.47
N ASP A 140 -16.00 11.05 12.21
CA ASP A 140 -17.37 11.43 11.84
C ASP A 140 -17.35 12.70 11.02
N PHE A 141 -17.70 12.62 9.75
CA PHE A 141 -17.83 13.74 8.84
C PHE A 141 -19.28 14.26 8.75
N SER A 142 -20.19 13.83 9.60
CA SER A 142 -21.57 14.32 9.62
C SER A 142 -21.60 15.82 9.85
N GLY A 143 -22.28 16.54 8.96
CA GLY A 143 -22.37 18.00 9.04
C GLY A 143 -21.08 18.76 8.72
N TYR A 144 -20.17 18.17 7.94
CA TYR A 144 -18.90 18.78 7.53
C TYR A 144 -19.08 20.14 6.80
N ASP A 145 -20.25 20.38 6.25
CA ASP A 145 -20.67 21.62 5.57
C ASP A 145 -21.31 22.66 6.52
N LYS A 146 -21.43 22.34 7.82
CA LYS A 146 -22.09 23.19 8.81
C LYS A 146 -21.08 23.87 9.75
N PRO A 147 -21.42 25.07 10.27
CA PRO A 147 -20.60 25.68 11.32
C PRO A 147 -20.50 24.78 12.55
N GLY A 148 -19.28 24.73 13.13
CA GLY A 148 -19.02 23.94 14.34
C GLY A 148 -18.70 22.47 14.10
N PHE A 149 -18.62 22.01 12.84
CA PHE A 149 -18.27 20.65 12.49
C PHE A 149 -17.00 20.15 13.19
N GLY A 150 -15.88 20.88 13.06
CA GLY A 150 -14.59 20.44 13.62
C GLY A 150 -14.64 20.21 15.13
N VAL A 151 -15.36 21.07 15.87
CA VAL A 151 -15.56 20.92 17.33
C VAL A 151 -16.39 19.69 17.66
N ALA A 152 -17.46 19.44 16.90
CA ALA A 152 -18.34 18.29 17.13
C ALA A 152 -17.60 16.97 16.82
N ALA A 153 -16.88 16.92 15.70
CA ALA A 153 -16.09 15.75 15.31
C ALA A 153 -14.92 15.47 16.26
N ALA A 154 -14.27 16.51 16.80
CA ALA A 154 -13.24 16.37 17.82
C ALA A 154 -13.78 15.81 19.15
N LYS A 155 -15.02 16.15 19.54
CA LYS A 155 -15.67 15.53 20.71
C LYS A 155 -15.95 14.04 20.50
N GLU A 156 -16.37 13.65 19.32
CA GLU A 156 -16.59 12.24 19.01
C GLU A 156 -15.27 11.46 18.98
N LEU A 157 -14.20 12.05 18.45
CA LEU A 157 -12.86 11.47 18.51
C LEU A 157 -12.42 11.25 19.97
N GLU A 158 -12.60 12.25 20.84
CA GLU A 158 -12.28 12.13 22.26
C GLU A 158 -13.11 11.04 22.94
N ARG A 159 -14.42 10.93 22.62
CA ARG A 159 -15.27 9.84 23.07
C ARG A 159 -14.72 8.46 22.65
N CYS A 160 -14.33 8.31 21.37
CA CYS A 160 -13.72 7.08 20.88
C CYS A 160 -12.41 6.75 21.64
N HIS A 161 -11.60 7.77 21.92
CA HIS A 161 -10.37 7.59 22.72
C HIS A 161 -10.70 7.09 24.13
N GLN A 162 -11.69 7.69 24.80
CA GLN A 162 -12.16 7.24 26.13
C GLN A 162 -12.75 5.82 26.08
N ALA A 163 -13.37 5.43 24.98
CA ALA A 163 -13.87 4.09 24.73
C ALA A 163 -12.79 3.08 24.35
N GLY A 164 -11.52 3.49 24.23
CA GLY A 164 -10.38 2.57 24.00
C GLY A 164 -9.70 2.69 22.63
N ALA A 165 -10.09 3.64 21.78
CA ALA A 165 -9.33 3.92 20.56
C ALA A 165 -7.93 4.46 20.89
N ARG A 166 -6.91 4.05 20.13
CA ARG A 166 -5.51 4.46 20.31
C ARG A 166 -4.91 5.12 19.07
N GLY A 167 -5.68 5.28 18.03
CA GLY A 167 -5.33 5.94 16.77
C GLY A 167 -6.57 6.16 15.93
N VAL A 168 -6.38 6.75 14.77
CA VAL A 168 -7.42 7.06 13.79
C VAL A 168 -7.09 6.38 12.47
N GLY A 169 -8.04 5.67 11.89
CA GLY A 169 -7.85 5.06 10.57
C GLY A 169 -8.86 3.94 10.24
N GLU A 170 -8.87 3.55 9.04
CA GLU A 170 -8.25 4.17 7.87
C GLU A 170 -9.11 5.34 7.39
N ILE A 171 -8.50 6.48 7.18
CA ILE A 171 -9.18 7.62 6.56
C ILE A 171 -8.76 7.67 5.10
N HIS A 172 -9.72 7.72 4.18
CA HIS A 172 -9.46 7.72 2.75
C HIS A 172 -9.66 9.11 2.15
N ASP A 173 -8.81 9.49 1.23
CA ASP A 173 -9.11 10.50 0.22
C ASP A 173 -8.51 10.10 -1.13
N LYS A 174 -9.37 9.65 -2.01
CA LYS A 174 -9.00 9.21 -3.37
C LYS A 174 -9.17 10.34 -4.42
N GLY A 175 -9.10 11.61 -3.97
CA GLY A 175 -9.19 12.79 -4.82
C GLY A 175 -10.61 13.35 -4.99
N GLN A 176 -11.58 12.87 -4.21
CA GLN A 176 -12.97 13.35 -4.22
C GLN A 176 -13.40 13.97 -2.88
N GLY A 177 -12.57 13.87 -1.87
CA GLY A 177 -12.80 14.30 -0.48
C GLY A 177 -12.72 13.16 0.51
N LEU A 178 -12.55 13.52 1.76
CA LEU A 178 -12.34 12.62 2.90
C LEU A 178 -13.50 11.66 3.12
N ARG A 179 -13.16 10.43 3.49
CA ARG A 179 -14.09 9.35 3.81
C ARG A 179 -13.59 8.51 4.96
N SER A 180 -14.51 8.09 5.83
CA SER A 180 -14.29 7.13 6.90
C SER A 180 -15.52 6.22 7.02
N GLY A 181 -15.39 4.96 6.64
CA GLY A 181 -16.50 4.02 6.59
C GLY A 181 -17.67 4.54 5.75
N LYS A 182 -18.81 4.76 6.41
CA LYS A 182 -20.04 5.30 5.78
C LYS A 182 -20.06 6.83 5.71
N SER A 183 -19.23 7.48 6.51
CA SER A 183 -19.14 8.94 6.59
C SER A 183 -18.23 9.46 5.48
N LYS A 184 -18.68 10.48 4.75
CA LYS A 184 -17.95 11.03 3.60
C LYS A 184 -18.22 12.51 3.39
N THR A 185 -17.26 13.17 2.75
CA THR A 185 -17.35 14.56 2.33
C THR A 185 -17.38 14.65 0.79
N SER A 186 -17.54 15.85 0.28
CA SER A 186 -17.35 16.16 -1.14
C SER A 186 -16.41 17.35 -1.24
N GLY A 187 -15.23 17.16 -1.85
CA GLY A 187 -14.23 18.21 -2.07
C GLY A 187 -13.58 18.77 -0.79
N MET A 188 -13.79 18.17 0.38
CA MET A 188 -13.04 18.48 1.59
C MET A 188 -11.85 17.51 1.71
N HIS A 189 -10.65 18.00 1.56
CA HIS A 189 -9.39 17.26 1.58
C HIS A 189 -8.68 17.40 2.94
N PRO A 190 -7.62 16.61 3.21
CA PRO A 190 -6.91 16.65 4.49
C PRO A 190 -6.37 18.04 4.91
N ASP A 191 -6.03 18.91 3.95
CA ASP A 191 -5.52 20.26 4.19
C ASP A 191 -6.61 21.33 4.35
N ASP A 192 -7.87 20.95 4.33
CA ASP A 192 -8.99 21.87 4.58
C ASP A 192 -8.97 22.33 6.03
N ALA A 193 -9.13 23.65 6.26
CA ALA A 193 -9.08 24.24 7.59
C ALA A 193 -10.15 23.68 8.57
N ARG A 194 -11.23 23.11 8.06
CA ARG A 194 -12.24 22.42 8.88
C ARG A 194 -11.70 21.16 9.57
N MET A 195 -10.60 20.61 9.06
CA MET A 195 -9.93 19.44 9.63
C MET A 195 -8.90 19.80 10.72
N ASP A 196 -8.49 21.07 10.81
CA ASP A 196 -7.39 21.48 11.70
C ASP A 196 -7.63 21.04 13.14
N SER A 197 -8.82 21.28 13.69
CA SER A 197 -9.15 20.87 15.07
C SER A 197 -9.15 19.35 15.29
N LEU A 198 -9.40 18.57 14.26
CA LEU A 198 -9.34 17.10 14.34
C LEU A 198 -7.90 16.62 14.39
N TRP A 199 -7.05 17.14 13.48
CA TRP A 199 -5.64 16.80 13.46
C TRP A 199 -4.92 17.24 14.73
N GLU A 200 -5.21 18.45 15.22
CA GLU A 200 -4.69 18.96 16.50
C GLU A 200 -5.12 18.07 17.67
N LYS A 201 -6.38 17.65 17.71
CA LYS A 201 -6.89 16.74 18.74
C LYS A 201 -6.22 15.37 18.68
N CYS A 202 -5.94 14.83 17.50
CA CYS A 202 -5.14 13.61 17.35
C CYS A 202 -3.75 13.76 17.98
N GLY A 203 -3.08 14.90 17.73
CA GLY A 203 -1.79 15.23 18.34
C GLY A 203 -1.86 15.36 19.87
N GLU A 204 -2.87 16.06 20.40
CA GLU A 204 -3.10 16.22 21.85
C GLU A 204 -3.32 14.88 22.58
N LEU A 205 -4.05 13.96 21.94
CA LEU A 205 -4.35 12.64 22.49
C LEU A 205 -3.26 11.60 22.21
N GLY A 206 -2.19 11.98 21.48
CA GLY A 206 -1.16 11.03 21.06
C GLY A 206 -1.67 9.93 20.13
N MET A 207 -2.75 10.17 19.38
CA MET A 207 -3.37 9.22 18.46
C MET A 207 -2.77 9.38 17.05
N PRO A 208 -1.98 8.43 16.56
CA PRO A 208 -1.52 8.47 15.17
C PRO A 208 -2.70 8.37 14.19
N VAL A 209 -2.52 8.95 13.01
CA VAL A 209 -3.54 8.96 11.94
C VAL A 209 -3.05 8.15 10.75
N SER A 210 -3.76 7.07 10.41
CA SER A 210 -3.55 6.28 9.20
C SER A 210 -4.40 6.84 8.07
N LEU A 211 -3.75 7.38 7.04
CA LEU A 211 -4.40 8.11 5.95
C LEU A 211 -4.05 7.50 4.59
N HIS A 212 -5.07 7.03 3.89
CA HIS A 212 -5.00 6.54 2.53
C HIS A 212 -5.15 7.72 1.54
N VAL A 213 -4.05 8.09 0.93
CA VAL A 213 -3.98 9.20 -0.02
C VAL A 213 -3.95 8.66 -1.43
N ALA A 214 -4.91 9.07 -2.26
CA ALA A 214 -5.02 8.69 -3.66
C ALA A 214 -5.21 7.17 -3.88
N ASP A 215 -4.86 6.67 -5.05
CA ASP A 215 -4.79 5.26 -5.44
C ASP A 215 -3.57 5.06 -6.37
N PRO A 216 -3.17 3.82 -6.67
CA PRO A 216 -2.03 3.55 -7.55
C PRO A 216 -2.09 4.29 -8.88
N ILE A 217 -0.94 4.73 -9.37
CA ILE A 217 -0.81 5.56 -10.58
C ILE A 217 -1.52 4.95 -11.80
N TRP A 218 -1.55 3.63 -11.91
CA TRP A 218 -2.21 2.93 -13.01
C TRP A 218 -3.70 3.23 -13.12
N MET A 219 -4.37 3.55 -12.00
CA MET A 219 -5.81 3.85 -11.97
C MET A 219 -6.13 5.20 -12.62
N TYR A 220 -5.17 6.11 -12.67
CA TYR A 220 -5.28 7.42 -13.31
C TYR A 220 -4.84 7.40 -14.79
N GLN A 221 -4.18 6.33 -15.23
CA GLN A 221 -3.71 6.18 -16.59
C GLN A 221 -4.81 5.61 -17.49
N LYS A 222 -4.69 5.86 -18.79
CA LYS A 222 -5.59 5.28 -19.79
C LYS A 222 -5.59 3.77 -19.71
N MET A 223 -6.78 3.16 -19.74
CA MET A 223 -6.97 1.71 -19.70
C MET A 223 -6.74 1.10 -21.09
N ASP A 224 -5.48 0.92 -21.47
CA ASP A 224 -5.08 0.33 -22.74
C ASP A 224 -3.88 -0.62 -22.59
N LYS A 225 -3.34 -1.10 -23.71
CA LYS A 225 -2.24 -2.08 -23.77
C LYS A 225 -0.91 -1.59 -23.19
N TYR A 226 -0.78 -0.33 -22.83
CA TYR A 226 0.41 0.27 -22.26
C TYR A 226 0.31 0.46 -20.74
N ASN A 227 -0.88 0.24 -20.17
CA ASN A 227 -1.08 0.31 -18.73
C ASN A 227 -0.59 -0.99 -18.07
N ASP A 228 0.55 -0.95 -17.40
CA ASP A 228 1.18 -2.12 -16.77
C ASP A 228 0.30 -2.73 -15.67
N GLY A 229 -0.42 -1.90 -14.92
CA GLY A 229 -1.36 -2.33 -13.89
C GLY A 229 -2.77 -2.65 -14.38
N LEU A 230 -3.04 -2.71 -15.70
CA LEU A 230 -4.39 -2.83 -16.27
C LEU A 230 -5.26 -3.89 -15.62
N MET A 231 -4.67 -5.04 -15.27
CA MET A 231 -5.39 -6.18 -14.71
C MET A 231 -6.10 -5.85 -13.39
N ASN A 232 -5.45 -5.04 -12.53
CA ASN A 232 -6.01 -4.61 -11.26
C ASN A 232 -6.65 -3.22 -11.35
N ALA A 233 -6.07 -2.32 -12.15
CA ALA A 233 -6.51 -0.93 -12.23
C ALA A 233 -7.91 -0.80 -12.86
N TYR A 234 -8.29 -1.70 -13.76
CA TYR A 234 -9.52 -1.54 -14.54
C TYR A 234 -10.80 -1.41 -13.71
N GLU A 235 -10.95 -2.20 -12.65
CA GLU A 235 -12.13 -2.16 -11.78
C GLU A 235 -12.14 -0.95 -10.83
N TRP A 236 -10.97 -0.40 -10.54
CA TRP A 236 -10.77 0.74 -9.64
C TRP A 236 -10.39 2.02 -10.38
N ARG A 237 -10.57 2.05 -11.68
CA ARG A 237 -10.15 3.14 -12.56
C ARG A 237 -10.68 4.51 -12.13
N LEU A 238 -9.82 5.49 -12.26
CA LEU A 238 -10.09 6.89 -11.93
C LEU A 238 -9.94 7.81 -13.15
N ASP A 239 -9.35 7.32 -14.25
CA ASP A 239 -9.15 8.06 -15.50
C ASP A 239 -10.45 8.54 -16.15
N ASN A 240 -11.59 7.97 -15.79
CA ASN A 240 -12.92 8.31 -16.29
C ASN A 240 -13.75 9.14 -15.31
N GLN A 241 -13.15 9.64 -14.21
CA GLN A 241 -13.86 10.42 -13.20
C GLN A 241 -13.55 11.92 -13.36
N PRO A 242 -14.47 12.72 -13.87
CA PRO A 242 -14.23 14.15 -14.07
C PRO A 242 -14.06 14.87 -12.73
N GLY A 243 -13.10 15.78 -12.68
CA GLY A 243 -12.86 16.62 -11.50
C GLY A 243 -12.14 15.94 -10.33
N ILE A 244 -11.68 14.70 -10.50
CA ILE A 244 -10.86 14.04 -9.47
C ILE A 244 -9.50 14.73 -9.36
N VAL A 245 -9.03 14.92 -8.13
CA VAL A 245 -7.64 15.32 -7.89
C VAL A 245 -6.74 14.10 -8.13
N ASP A 246 -5.76 14.25 -8.98
CA ASP A 246 -4.83 13.15 -9.29
C ASP A 246 -3.86 12.84 -8.15
N LEU A 247 -3.10 11.75 -8.30
CA LEU A 247 -2.13 11.30 -7.30
C LEU A 247 -1.13 12.41 -6.91
N SER A 248 -0.63 13.18 -7.88
CA SER A 248 0.33 14.25 -7.59
C SER A 248 -0.30 15.36 -6.74
N GLY A 249 -1.50 15.80 -7.11
CA GLY A 249 -2.26 16.80 -6.36
C GLY A 249 -2.61 16.32 -4.96
N MET A 250 -2.95 15.03 -4.80
CA MET A 250 -3.24 14.46 -3.49
C MET A 250 -2.00 14.37 -2.60
N VAL A 251 -0.83 14.06 -3.16
CA VAL A 251 0.45 14.11 -2.44
C VAL A 251 0.73 15.53 -1.94
N ASP A 252 0.55 16.54 -2.79
CA ASP A 252 0.76 17.94 -2.43
C ASP A 252 -0.21 18.41 -1.33
N ILE A 253 -1.47 17.98 -1.38
CA ILE A 253 -2.48 18.21 -0.32
C ILE A 253 -2.00 17.62 1.00
N PHE A 254 -1.54 16.37 0.98
CA PHE A 254 -1.09 15.72 2.20
C PHE A 254 0.19 16.36 2.75
N GLU A 255 1.14 16.75 1.91
CA GLU A 255 2.34 17.48 2.39
C GLU A 255 1.98 18.81 3.07
N ARG A 256 0.96 19.54 2.58
CA ARG A 256 0.47 20.75 3.27
C ARG A 256 -0.14 20.42 4.64
N THR A 257 -0.87 19.32 4.75
CA THR A 257 -1.40 18.81 6.03
C THR A 257 -0.28 18.49 7.01
N LEU A 258 0.72 17.73 6.58
CA LEU A 258 1.89 17.36 7.38
C LEU A 258 2.66 18.58 7.89
N ALA A 259 2.85 19.58 7.01
CA ALA A 259 3.56 20.80 7.34
C ALA A 259 2.81 21.68 8.37
N ARG A 260 1.48 21.67 8.34
CA ARG A 260 0.62 22.42 9.27
C ARG A 260 0.51 21.76 10.63
N HIS A 261 0.41 20.44 10.67
CA HIS A 261 0.13 19.65 11.89
C HIS A 261 1.36 18.85 12.37
N ARG A 262 2.44 19.54 12.69
CA ARG A 262 3.75 18.94 13.07
C ARG A 262 3.69 18.09 14.34
N ASN A 263 2.74 18.34 15.22
CA ASN A 263 2.56 17.59 16.48
C ASN A 263 1.71 16.33 16.30
N THR A 264 1.11 16.12 15.14
CA THR A 264 0.32 14.94 14.82
C THR A 264 1.18 13.97 14.01
N THR A 265 1.23 12.72 14.44
CA THR A 265 1.91 11.67 13.69
C THR A 265 0.97 11.09 12.64
N PHE A 266 1.42 11.04 11.40
CA PHE A 266 0.68 10.44 10.30
C PHE A 266 1.37 9.19 9.79
N ILE A 267 0.58 8.22 9.34
CA ILE A 267 1.03 7.04 8.63
C ILE A 267 0.35 7.06 7.26
N ALA A 268 1.13 7.25 6.20
CA ALA A 268 0.64 7.13 4.84
C ALA A 268 0.42 5.65 4.52
N CYS A 269 -0.82 5.25 4.26
CA CYS A 269 -1.14 3.91 3.84
C CYS A 269 -0.48 3.58 2.49
N HIS A 270 -0.06 2.31 2.31
CA HIS A 270 0.31 1.77 1.01
C HIS A 270 1.45 2.54 0.32
N PHE A 271 2.54 2.84 1.05
CA PHE A 271 3.62 3.69 0.52
C PHE A 271 3.13 5.04 -0.01
N MET A 272 2.00 5.59 0.52
CA MET A 272 1.39 6.80 -0.03
C MET A 272 0.98 6.66 -1.51
N ASN A 273 0.78 5.41 -1.99
CA ASN A 273 0.59 5.06 -3.41
C ASN A 273 1.71 5.56 -4.35
N LEU A 274 2.91 5.79 -3.79
CA LEU A 274 4.14 6.15 -4.52
C LEU A 274 5.07 4.93 -4.70
N ASP A 275 4.55 3.72 -4.69
CA ASP A 275 5.28 2.48 -4.97
C ASP A 275 5.97 2.49 -6.33
N TYR A 276 5.39 3.19 -7.31
CA TYR A 276 5.98 3.42 -8.63
C TYR A 276 7.11 4.48 -8.64
N ASP A 277 7.17 5.34 -7.61
CA ASP A 277 8.18 6.43 -7.46
C ASP A 277 8.66 6.50 -6.00
N LEU A 278 9.34 5.45 -5.55
CA LEU A 278 9.90 5.36 -4.19
C LEU A 278 10.92 6.48 -3.90
N ALA A 279 11.54 7.06 -4.92
CA ALA A 279 12.43 8.21 -4.73
C ALA A 279 11.66 9.45 -4.27
N ARG A 280 10.49 9.71 -4.85
CA ARG A 280 9.58 10.78 -4.40
C ARG A 280 9.07 10.52 -2.99
N LEU A 281 8.67 9.30 -2.68
CA LEU A 281 8.27 8.93 -1.32
C LEU A 281 9.39 9.21 -0.31
N GLY A 282 10.62 8.83 -0.64
CA GLY A 282 11.79 9.11 0.20
C GLY A 282 11.96 10.59 0.50
N GLN A 283 11.81 11.44 -0.51
CA GLN A 283 11.88 12.90 -0.34
C GLN A 283 10.75 13.43 0.55
N VAL A 284 9.53 12.89 0.42
CA VAL A 284 8.39 13.26 1.29
C VAL A 284 8.67 12.88 2.74
N LEU A 285 9.17 11.67 3.00
CA LEU A 285 9.56 11.20 4.33
C LEU A 285 10.67 12.06 4.96
N GLU A 286 11.65 12.48 4.17
CA GLU A 286 12.76 13.33 4.65
C GLU A 286 12.30 14.74 5.04
N ARG A 287 11.36 15.33 4.29
CA ARG A 287 10.83 16.68 4.59
C ARG A 287 9.87 16.67 5.77
N ASN A 288 9.21 15.55 6.06
CA ASN A 288 8.13 15.46 7.03
C ASN A 288 8.46 14.49 8.18
N PRO A 289 9.09 14.97 9.28
CA PRO A 289 9.51 14.11 10.39
C PRO A 289 8.35 13.45 11.14
N ASN A 290 7.15 13.97 11.03
CA ASN A 290 5.91 13.43 11.59
C ASN A 290 5.20 12.40 10.68
N LEU A 291 5.81 12.00 9.55
CA LEU A 291 5.28 11.02 8.62
C LEU A 291 6.01 9.68 8.73
N TYR A 292 5.23 8.61 8.76
CA TYR A 292 5.62 7.22 8.50
C TYR A 292 4.87 6.71 7.27
N ALA A 293 5.31 5.61 6.69
CA ALA A 293 4.58 4.91 5.63
C ALA A 293 4.43 3.44 5.99
N ASP A 294 3.22 2.90 5.87
CA ASP A 294 3.05 1.46 5.89
C ASP A 294 3.29 0.87 4.49
N ILE A 295 3.63 -0.41 4.46
CA ILE A 295 3.97 -1.14 3.25
C ILE A 295 2.82 -2.03 2.77
N SER A 296 1.66 -1.91 3.40
CA SER A 296 0.50 -2.78 3.18
C SER A 296 0.04 -2.76 1.73
N ALA A 297 -0.43 -3.91 1.25
CA ALA A 297 -0.97 -4.11 -0.09
C ALA A 297 -0.09 -3.57 -1.25
N ARG A 298 1.24 -3.38 -1.05
CA ARG A 298 2.18 -2.93 -2.11
C ARG A 298 3.37 -3.87 -2.30
N TYR A 299 3.21 -5.09 -1.84
CA TYR A 299 4.22 -6.15 -2.00
C TYR A 299 4.37 -6.59 -3.47
N ALA A 300 3.24 -6.76 -4.16
CA ALA A 300 3.24 -7.18 -5.55
C ALA A 300 3.72 -6.06 -6.48
N GLU A 301 3.43 -4.82 -6.19
CA GLU A 301 3.83 -3.65 -6.97
C GLU A 301 5.34 -3.38 -6.87
N THR A 302 5.93 -3.63 -5.71
CA THR A 302 7.38 -3.44 -5.49
C THR A 302 8.20 -4.68 -5.78
N GLY A 303 7.58 -5.88 -5.81
CA GLY A 303 8.25 -7.16 -6.12
C GLY A 303 8.99 -7.22 -7.46
N PRO A 304 8.54 -6.54 -8.53
CA PRO A 304 9.26 -6.46 -9.80
C PRO A 304 10.57 -5.66 -9.76
N ILE A 305 10.78 -4.81 -8.74
CA ILE A 305 11.94 -3.92 -8.62
C ILE A 305 12.79 -4.19 -7.37
N PRO A 306 13.18 -5.46 -7.08
CA PRO A 306 13.69 -5.88 -5.78
C PRO A 306 14.95 -5.15 -5.33
N ARG A 307 15.85 -4.83 -6.25
CA ARG A 307 17.12 -4.12 -5.92
C ARG A 307 16.87 -2.69 -5.50
N PHE A 308 15.97 -1.99 -6.20
CA PHE A 308 15.63 -0.61 -5.87
C PHE A 308 14.79 -0.55 -4.59
N ALA A 309 13.82 -1.45 -4.44
CA ALA A 309 13.04 -1.59 -3.22
C ALA A 309 13.92 -1.84 -1.99
N ALA A 310 14.85 -2.82 -2.06
CA ALA A 310 15.78 -3.09 -0.95
C ALA A 310 16.65 -1.88 -0.57
N GLN A 311 17.09 -1.08 -1.55
CA GLN A 311 17.82 0.17 -1.29
C GLN A 311 16.94 1.22 -0.60
N PHE A 312 15.69 1.34 -1.02
CA PHE A 312 14.72 2.24 -0.41
C PHE A 312 14.46 1.86 1.05
N TYR A 313 14.20 0.57 1.34
CA TYR A 313 14.05 0.08 2.72
C TYR A 313 15.27 0.38 3.59
N ALA A 314 16.48 0.20 3.04
CA ALA A 314 17.71 0.50 3.76
C ALA A 314 17.89 2.00 4.05
N ALA A 315 17.46 2.87 3.13
CA ALA A 315 17.58 4.32 3.27
C ALA A 315 16.56 4.93 4.25
N HIS A 316 15.36 4.36 4.31
CA HIS A 316 14.24 4.89 5.09
C HIS A 316 13.73 3.91 6.16
N THR A 317 14.59 3.03 6.63
CA THR A 317 14.24 1.92 7.52
C THR A 317 13.55 2.36 8.82
N ASP A 318 13.82 3.56 9.32
CA ASP A 318 13.26 4.15 10.55
C ASP A 318 11.87 4.78 10.36
N ARG A 319 11.33 4.75 9.14
CA ARG A 319 10.06 5.40 8.76
C ARG A 319 9.05 4.44 8.15
N LEU A 320 9.41 3.18 7.96
CA LEU A 320 8.54 2.18 7.37
C LEU A 320 7.98 1.27 8.45
N VAL A 321 6.71 0.93 8.35
CA VAL A 321 6.04 -0.02 9.24
C VAL A 321 5.37 -1.12 8.43
N TYR A 322 5.40 -2.35 8.95
CA TYR A 322 4.71 -3.48 8.35
C TYR A 322 3.19 -3.32 8.47
N GLY A 323 2.48 -3.71 7.45
CA GLY A 323 1.03 -3.79 7.40
C GLY A 323 0.60 -4.75 6.30
N THR A 324 -0.59 -5.33 6.40
CA THR A 324 -1.11 -6.27 5.39
C THR A 324 -2.22 -5.70 4.54
N ASP A 325 -3.31 -5.25 5.13
CA ASP A 325 -4.57 -4.83 4.47
C ASP A 325 -5.22 -5.91 3.57
N MET A 326 -4.89 -7.18 3.80
CA MET A 326 -5.28 -8.28 2.90
C MET A 326 -5.92 -9.46 3.65
N GLY A 327 -6.55 -9.21 4.80
CA GLY A 327 -7.17 -10.25 5.61
C GLY A 327 -6.20 -10.92 6.60
N PHE A 328 -6.49 -12.17 6.96
CA PHE A 328 -5.70 -12.91 7.95
C PHE A 328 -5.40 -14.37 7.54
N ASP A 329 -5.35 -14.63 6.23
CA ASP A 329 -4.94 -15.93 5.71
C ASP A 329 -3.43 -16.14 5.96
N PRO A 330 -2.98 -17.28 6.54
CA PRO A 330 -1.57 -17.58 6.71
C PRO A 330 -0.74 -17.52 5.41
N ALA A 331 -1.34 -17.89 4.27
CA ALA A 331 -0.65 -17.86 2.97
C ALA A 331 -0.32 -16.43 2.54
N MET A 332 -1.22 -15.48 2.83
CA MET A 332 -0.99 -14.05 2.57
C MET A 332 0.22 -13.53 3.36
N TYR A 333 0.28 -13.81 4.66
CA TYR A 333 1.43 -13.43 5.49
C TYR A 333 2.73 -14.04 4.95
N ARG A 334 2.73 -15.33 4.64
CA ARG A 334 3.93 -16.05 4.16
C ARG A 334 4.47 -15.50 2.85
N VAL A 335 3.63 -15.07 1.93
CA VAL A 335 4.10 -14.47 0.68
C VAL A 335 4.72 -13.10 0.91
N THR A 336 4.19 -12.30 1.86
CA THR A 336 4.82 -11.01 2.21
C THR A 336 6.20 -11.22 2.85
N PHE A 337 6.34 -12.22 3.73
CA PHE A 337 7.65 -12.58 4.30
C PHE A 337 8.62 -13.07 3.23
N ARG A 338 8.15 -13.91 2.29
CA ARG A 338 8.98 -14.37 1.17
C ARG A 338 9.53 -13.20 0.35
N ILE A 339 8.73 -12.18 0.09
CA ILE A 339 9.16 -10.96 -0.62
C ILE A 339 10.20 -10.19 0.21
N LEU A 340 9.99 -10.03 1.51
CA LEU A 340 10.87 -9.21 2.35
C LEU A 340 12.17 -9.92 2.75
N GLU A 341 12.10 -11.22 3.08
CA GLU A 341 13.19 -11.97 3.72
C GLU A 341 14.06 -12.77 2.75
N SER A 342 13.48 -13.27 1.64
CA SER A 342 14.20 -14.16 0.72
C SER A 342 14.93 -13.40 -0.38
N LEU A 343 15.81 -14.13 -1.09
CA LEU A 343 16.42 -13.72 -2.35
C LEU A 343 15.82 -14.51 -3.54
N ASP A 344 14.62 -15.03 -3.36
CA ASP A 344 13.94 -15.78 -4.42
C ASP A 344 13.67 -14.88 -5.62
N GLU A 345 13.85 -15.45 -6.82
CA GLU A 345 13.68 -14.74 -8.07
C GLU A 345 12.54 -15.34 -8.90
N HIS A 346 11.86 -14.49 -9.66
CA HIS A 346 10.92 -14.88 -10.71
C HIS A 346 9.88 -15.90 -10.26
N PHE A 347 9.15 -15.63 -9.18
CA PHE A 347 8.01 -16.43 -8.77
C PHE A 347 6.70 -15.68 -9.02
N TYR A 348 5.61 -16.43 -9.15
CA TYR A 348 4.28 -15.89 -9.34
C TYR A 348 3.43 -16.18 -8.11
N GLU A 349 2.60 -15.20 -7.75
CA GLU A 349 1.56 -15.35 -6.75
C GLU A 349 0.24 -14.92 -7.38
N ASN A 350 -0.61 -15.90 -7.70
CA ASN A 350 -1.84 -15.67 -8.46
C ASN A 350 -3.11 -15.73 -7.59
N GLU A 351 -2.97 -16.09 -6.31
CA GLU A 351 -4.10 -16.25 -5.39
C GLU A 351 -4.27 -15.04 -4.47
N GLN A 352 -3.15 -14.52 -3.93
CA GLN A 352 -3.17 -13.38 -3.03
C GLN A 352 -3.05 -12.04 -3.77
N PHE A 353 -2.33 -12.02 -4.89
CA PHE A 353 -2.13 -10.83 -5.71
C PHE A 353 -2.67 -11.03 -7.13
N GLY A 354 -3.50 -10.12 -7.62
CA GLY A 354 -4.13 -10.22 -8.93
C GLY A 354 -3.25 -9.80 -10.11
N TYR A 355 -1.92 -9.72 -9.97
CA TYR A 355 -1.03 -9.26 -11.03
C TYR A 355 -0.52 -10.39 -11.93
N HIS A 356 -0.10 -10.03 -13.16
CA HIS A 356 0.38 -10.97 -14.17
C HIS A 356 1.91 -11.06 -14.25
N TRP A 357 2.63 -10.20 -13.55
CA TRP A 357 4.10 -10.20 -13.52
C TRP A 357 4.68 -11.12 -12.45
N SER A 358 5.97 -11.42 -12.61
CA SER A 358 6.72 -12.17 -11.60
C SER A 358 7.20 -11.28 -10.46
N LEU A 359 7.30 -11.88 -9.29
CA LEU A 359 7.79 -11.27 -8.06
C LEU A 359 9.21 -11.75 -7.76
N ASN A 360 9.90 -10.99 -6.92
CA ASN A 360 11.22 -11.32 -6.42
C ASN A 360 11.34 -10.95 -4.94
N GLY A 361 12.19 -11.67 -4.23
CA GLY A 361 12.55 -11.34 -2.86
C GLY A 361 13.56 -10.20 -2.76
N PHE A 362 13.47 -9.43 -1.67
CA PHE A 362 14.34 -8.27 -1.43
C PHE A 362 15.59 -8.62 -0.64
N GLY A 363 15.60 -9.74 0.10
CA GLY A 363 16.70 -10.16 0.95
C GLY A 363 17.08 -9.11 1.99
N LEU A 364 16.09 -8.51 2.66
CA LEU A 364 16.33 -7.46 3.65
C LEU A 364 17.17 -7.99 4.81
N SER A 365 18.12 -7.18 5.27
CA SER A 365 18.94 -7.56 6.43
C SER A 365 18.11 -7.64 7.71
N ASP A 366 18.61 -8.41 8.69
CA ASP A 366 17.97 -8.58 10.00
C ASP A 366 17.72 -7.25 10.71
N ALA A 367 18.61 -6.28 10.54
CA ALA A 367 18.46 -4.95 11.12
C ALA A 367 17.27 -4.19 10.51
N ILE A 368 17.09 -4.28 9.18
CA ILE A 368 15.94 -3.66 8.49
C ILE A 368 14.65 -4.38 8.88
N LEU A 369 14.65 -5.72 8.86
CA LEU A 369 13.46 -6.50 9.21
C LEU A 369 12.96 -6.19 10.63
N LYS A 370 13.84 -6.14 11.63
CA LYS A 370 13.46 -5.79 13.01
C LYS A 370 12.80 -4.41 13.11
N GLN A 371 13.36 -3.42 12.43
CA GLN A 371 12.81 -2.06 12.42
C GLN A 371 11.41 -2.04 11.78
N VAL A 372 11.30 -2.58 10.57
CA VAL A 372 10.05 -2.53 9.77
C VAL A 372 8.97 -3.41 10.39
N TYR A 373 9.32 -4.60 10.86
CA TYR A 373 8.36 -5.54 11.44
C TYR A 373 7.81 -5.09 12.79
N ARG A 374 8.63 -4.47 13.63
CA ARG A 374 8.23 -4.27 15.01
C ARG A 374 8.67 -2.95 15.63
N GLU A 375 9.96 -2.59 15.55
CA GLU A 375 10.52 -1.55 16.41
C GLU A 375 9.94 -0.16 16.09
N ASN A 376 9.71 0.16 14.82
CA ASN A 376 9.07 1.42 14.43
C ASN A 376 7.62 1.48 14.93
N ALA A 377 6.85 0.43 14.72
CA ALA A 377 5.48 0.32 15.20
C ALA A 377 5.41 0.42 16.72
N ALA A 378 6.26 -0.33 17.46
CA ALA A 378 6.31 -0.29 18.91
C ALA A 378 6.61 1.13 19.45
N ARG A 379 7.51 1.87 18.79
CA ARG A 379 7.81 3.27 19.13
C ARG A 379 6.61 4.20 18.91
N LEU A 380 5.89 4.04 17.78
CA LEU A 380 4.67 4.79 17.50
C LEU A 380 3.58 4.54 18.52
N LEU A 381 3.33 3.28 18.85
CA LEU A 381 2.29 2.87 19.81
C LEU A 381 2.62 3.23 21.27
N ALA A 382 3.89 3.40 21.61
CA ALA A 382 4.30 3.85 22.93
C ALA A 382 4.09 5.35 23.13
N ALA A 383 4.26 6.17 22.10
CA ALA A 383 4.09 7.63 22.16
C ALA A 383 2.65 8.05 22.50
N GLY A 384 1.64 7.25 22.13
CA GLY A 384 0.24 7.50 22.43
C GLY A 384 -0.24 7.05 23.84
N LYS A 385 0.65 6.55 24.67
CA LYS A 385 0.32 6.04 26.02
C LYS A 385 0.73 6.98 27.16
N GLY A 386 1.23 8.18 26.83
CA GLY A 386 1.70 9.19 27.78
C GLY A 386 0.60 10.08 28.35
#